data_2b9aae41d4e42e685cb1960baea6ca39
#
_entry.id   2b9aae41d4e42e685cb1960baea6ca39
#
_cell.length_a   1.000
_cell.length_b   1.000
_cell.length_c   1.000
_cell.angle_alpha   90.00
_cell.angle_beta   90.00
_cell.angle_gamma   90.00
#
_symmetry.space_group_name_H-M   'P 1'
#
loop_
_entity.id
_entity.type
_entity.pdbx_description
1 polymer ?
#
loop_
_entity_poly.entity_id
_entity_poly.type
_entity_poly.pdbx_seq_one_letter_code
_entity_poly.pdbx_strand_id
1 'polypeptide(L)'
;MKKRDREKDNKSQREWRKRNPFRFKCSSKRQDCAKRGIPFDLTPEYLESIWTGECAILEVEMDILSHKDSLYAPQLDRIEPDKGYVEGNVVWLSRRANNIKGNATIEELAAVLKWRKEM
;
A
#
# COMPACT_ATOMS: atom_id res chain seq x y z
N MET A 1 -26.06 -13.02 -14.19
CA MET A 1 -26.20 -13.11 -12.73
C MET A 1 -27.35 -12.22 -12.26
N LYS A 2 -28.20 -12.74 -11.41
CA LYS A 2 -29.30 -11.95 -10.85
C LYS A 2 -28.77 -10.91 -9.89
N LYS A 3 -29.40 -9.73 -9.83
CA LYS A 3 -28.99 -8.60 -8.96
C LYS A 3 -28.85 -9.03 -7.49
N ARG A 4 -29.75 -9.85 -6.99
CA ARG A 4 -29.76 -10.39 -5.62
C ARG A 4 -28.50 -11.21 -5.32
N ASP A 5 -28.03 -11.99 -6.29
CA ASP A 5 -26.84 -12.84 -6.15
C ASP A 5 -25.58 -11.99 -6.10
N ARG A 6 -25.50 -10.88 -6.87
CA ARG A 6 -24.37 -9.93 -6.83
C ARG A 6 -24.24 -9.27 -5.47
N GLU A 7 -25.35 -8.85 -4.86
CA GLU A 7 -25.35 -8.25 -3.53
C GLU A 7 -24.83 -9.21 -2.47
N LYS A 8 -25.26 -10.48 -2.53
CA LYS A 8 -24.79 -11.53 -1.63
C LYS A 8 -23.30 -11.81 -1.81
N ASP A 9 -22.84 -11.92 -3.06
CA ASP A 9 -21.43 -12.15 -3.37
C ASP A 9 -20.56 -10.98 -2.90
N ASN A 10 -21.00 -9.73 -3.12
CA ASN A 10 -20.28 -8.52 -2.68
C ASN A 10 -20.16 -8.47 -1.16
N LYS A 11 -21.23 -8.83 -0.44
CA LYS A 11 -21.21 -8.89 1.03
C LYS A 11 -20.22 -9.94 1.52
N SER A 12 -20.27 -11.14 0.93
CA SER A 12 -19.36 -12.24 1.28
C SER A 12 -17.90 -11.85 1.02
N GLN A 13 -17.62 -11.18 -0.09
CA GLN A 13 -16.28 -10.70 -0.41
C GLN A 13 -15.79 -9.66 0.60
N ARG A 14 -16.64 -8.70 0.99
CA ARG A 14 -16.29 -7.70 2.00
C ARG A 14 -15.98 -8.32 3.34
N GLU A 15 -16.77 -9.30 3.77
CA GLU A 15 -16.55 -10.02 5.01
C GLU A 15 -15.24 -10.80 4.97
N TRP A 16 -14.94 -11.46 3.83
CA TRP A 16 -13.69 -12.19 3.64
C TRP A 16 -12.48 -11.24 3.73
N ARG A 17 -12.54 -10.05 3.09
CA ARG A 17 -11.46 -9.06 3.15
C ARG A 17 -11.18 -8.59 4.57
N LYS A 18 -12.23 -8.39 5.36
CA LYS A 18 -12.09 -7.99 6.78
C LYS A 18 -11.39 -9.05 7.61
N ARG A 19 -11.64 -10.33 7.31
CA ARG A 19 -11.00 -11.45 8.03
C ARG A 19 -9.64 -11.81 7.49
N ASN A 20 -9.34 -11.40 6.24
CA ASN A 20 -8.10 -11.77 5.55
C ASN A 20 -7.46 -10.54 4.88
N PRO A 21 -7.19 -9.47 5.64
CA PRO A 21 -6.74 -8.20 5.03
C PRO A 21 -5.40 -8.31 4.31
N PHE A 22 -4.44 -9.05 4.85
CA PHE A 22 -3.12 -9.21 4.21
C PHE A 22 -3.20 -10.08 2.96
N ARG A 23 -4.03 -11.13 2.98
CA ARG A 23 -4.27 -11.97 1.80
C ARG A 23 -4.90 -11.15 0.67
N PHE A 24 -5.88 -10.31 1.01
CA PHE A 24 -6.54 -9.46 0.04
C PHE A 24 -5.54 -8.46 -0.57
N LYS A 25 -4.77 -7.77 0.26
CA LYS A 25 -3.80 -6.77 -0.21
C LYS A 25 -2.68 -7.42 -1.03
N CYS A 26 -2.22 -8.58 -0.62
CA CYS A 26 -1.21 -9.33 -1.36
C CYS A 26 -1.70 -9.72 -2.76
N SER A 27 -2.89 -10.31 -2.84
CA SER A 27 -3.50 -10.73 -4.10
C SER A 27 -3.75 -9.53 -5.03
N SER A 28 -4.28 -8.44 -4.50
CA SER A 28 -4.57 -7.22 -5.26
C SER A 28 -3.28 -6.62 -5.83
N LYS A 29 -2.23 -6.53 -5.04
CA LYS A 29 -0.94 -6.00 -5.48
C LYS A 29 -0.28 -6.91 -6.50
N ARG A 30 -0.36 -8.22 -6.31
CA ARG A 30 0.16 -9.20 -7.29
C ARG A 30 -0.49 -9.02 -8.65
N GLN A 31 -1.82 -8.88 -8.68
CA GLN A 31 -2.56 -8.67 -9.93
C GLN A 31 -2.18 -7.36 -10.61
N ASP A 32 -2.04 -6.29 -9.85
CA ASP A 32 -1.61 -5.00 -10.37
C ASP A 32 -0.20 -5.08 -10.95
N CYS A 33 0.72 -5.71 -10.25
CA CYS A 33 2.10 -5.89 -10.72
C CYS A 33 2.15 -6.72 -11.99
N ALA A 34 1.33 -7.78 -12.10
CA ALA A 34 1.26 -8.62 -13.29
C ALA A 34 0.83 -7.79 -14.51
N LYS A 35 -0.14 -6.90 -14.34
CA LYS A 35 -0.61 -6.02 -15.42
C LYS A 35 0.46 -5.01 -15.85
N ARG A 36 1.29 -4.57 -14.92
CA ARG A 36 2.31 -3.55 -15.16
C ARG A 36 3.69 -4.12 -15.48
N GLY A 37 3.83 -5.45 -15.49
CA GLY A 37 5.12 -6.09 -15.74
C GLY A 37 6.13 -5.89 -14.63
N ILE A 38 5.69 -5.70 -13.40
CA ILE A 38 6.57 -5.49 -12.24
C ILE A 38 6.76 -6.83 -11.52
N PRO A 39 8.01 -7.24 -11.23
CA PRO A 39 8.25 -8.46 -10.45
C PRO A 39 7.59 -8.41 -9.08
N PHE A 40 6.94 -9.49 -8.69
CA PHE A 40 6.27 -9.62 -7.41
C PHE A 40 6.53 -11.01 -6.83
N ASP A 41 7.16 -11.06 -5.68
CA ASP A 41 7.47 -12.31 -4.96
C ASP A 41 7.31 -12.08 -3.45
N LEU A 42 6.06 -11.92 -3.02
CA LEU A 42 5.69 -11.70 -1.62
C LEU A 42 4.55 -12.63 -1.24
N THR A 43 4.44 -12.89 0.06
CA THR A 43 3.38 -13.69 0.66
C THR A 43 2.56 -12.84 1.63
N PRO A 44 1.30 -13.22 1.90
CA PRO A 44 0.52 -12.53 2.93
C PRO A 44 1.19 -12.57 4.30
N GLU A 45 1.86 -13.67 4.63
CA GLU A 45 2.57 -13.85 5.90
C GLU A 45 3.72 -12.85 6.03
N TYR A 46 4.47 -12.62 4.95
CA TYR A 46 5.54 -11.62 4.95
C TYR A 46 4.97 -10.21 5.16
N LEU A 47 3.89 -9.86 4.44
CA LEU A 47 3.25 -8.54 4.58
C LEU A 47 2.78 -8.28 6.00
N GLU A 48 2.23 -9.30 6.66
CA GLU A 48 1.81 -9.19 8.05
C GLU A 48 3.02 -9.03 8.99
N SER A 49 4.11 -9.76 8.70
CA SER A 49 5.32 -9.72 9.53
C SER A 49 5.99 -8.36 9.57
N ILE A 50 5.84 -7.54 8.52
CA ILE A 50 6.41 -6.18 8.46
C ILE A 50 5.40 -5.10 8.83
N TRP A 51 4.17 -5.47 9.19
CA TRP A 51 3.14 -4.52 9.60
C TRP A 51 3.39 -4.05 11.03
N THR A 52 3.53 -2.74 11.22
CA THR A 52 3.72 -2.13 12.55
C THR A 52 2.51 -1.36 13.05
N GLY A 53 1.53 -1.11 12.17
CA GLY A 53 0.39 -0.24 12.47
C GLY A 53 0.67 1.24 12.26
N GLU A 54 1.90 1.59 11.93
CA GLU A 54 2.29 2.98 11.70
C GLU A 54 2.97 3.16 10.36
N CYS A 55 2.77 4.35 9.76
CA CYS A 55 3.46 4.74 8.53
C CYS A 55 4.96 4.90 8.80
N ALA A 56 5.79 4.27 7.97
CA ALA A 56 7.24 4.29 8.14
C ALA A 56 7.85 5.70 7.99
N ILE A 57 7.17 6.61 7.28
CA ILE A 57 7.67 7.97 7.05
C ILE A 57 7.06 8.97 8.03
N LEU A 58 5.73 9.03 8.09
CA LEU A 58 5.01 10.04 8.88
C LEU A 58 4.71 9.61 10.31
N GLU A 59 4.91 8.33 10.63
CA GLU A 59 4.67 7.76 11.97
C GLU A 59 3.20 7.87 12.44
N VAL A 60 2.29 8.15 11.52
CA VAL A 60 0.85 8.18 11.82
C VAL A 60 0.29 6.76 11.87
N GLU A 61 -0.74 6.56 12.68
CA GLU A 61 -1.42 5.26 12.76
C GLU A 61 -2.14 4.95 11.45
N MET A 62 -2.08 3.69 11.05
CA MET A 62 -2.79 3.17 9.89
C MET A 62 -3.66 2.01 10.34
N ASP A 63 -4.89 1.94 9.81
CA ASP A 63 -5.79 0.81 10.02
C ASP A 63 -5.78 -0.04 8.77
N ILE A 64 -5.42 -1.32 8.91
CA ILE A 64 -5.36 -2.25 7.77
C ILE A 64 -6.73 -2.42 7.09
N LEU A 65 -7.81 -2.12 7.79
CA LEU A 65 -9.18 -2.21 7.28
C LEU A 65 -9.72 -0.88 6.76
N SER A 66 -8.94 0.20 6.81
CA SER A 66 -9.42 1.50 6.35
C SER A 66 -9.71 1.50 4.85
N HIS A 67 -10.64 2.36 4.45
CA HIS A 67 -10.98 2.53 3.03
C HIS A 67 -9.77 3.05 2.27
N LYS A 68 -9.58 2.55 1.04
CA LYS A 68 -8.42 2.90 0.19
C LYS A 68 -8.27 4.40 -0.08
N ASP A 69 -9.36 5.16 0.02
CA ASP A 69 -9.35 6.61 -0.22
C ASP A 69 -9.10 7.42 1.05
N SER A 70 -8.99 6.77 2.20
CA SER A 70 -8.66 7.43 3.46
C SER A 70 -7.24 8.01 3.40
N LEU A 71 -7.05 9.17 4.04
CA LEU A 71 -5.78 9.90 4.01
C LEU A 71 -4.61 9.05 4.52
N TYR A 72 -4.84 8.24 5.54
CA TYR A 72 -3.83 7.39 6.15
C TYR A 72 -4.04 5.91 5.85
N ALA A 73 -4.74 5.59 4.76
CA ALA A 73 -4.90 4.18 4.34
C ALA A 73 -3.53 3.58 4.05
N PRO A 74 -3.30 2.31 4.46
CA PRO A 74 -2.01 1.67 4.22
C PRO A 74 -1.82 1.33 2.75
N GLN A 75 -0.62 1.60 2.24
CA GLN A 75 -0.20 1.24 0.91
C GLN A 75 1.16 0.57 0.98
N LEU A 76 1.33 -0.51 0.24
CA LEU A 76 2.61 -1.19 0.12
C LEU A 76 3.42 -0.52 -0.98
N ASP A 77 4.61 -0.04 -0.65
CA ASP A 77 5.47 0.67 -1.59
C ASP A 77 6.86 0.02 -1.64
N ARG A 78 7.56 0.22 -2.75
CA ARG A 78 8.93 -0.23 -2.91
C ARG A 78 9.90 0.80 -2.34
N ILE A 79 10.94 0.31 -1.65
CA ILE A 79 12.01 1.18 -1.15
C ILE A 79 12.84 1.66 -2.33
N GLU A 80 13.26 0.74 -3.20
CA GLU A 80 13.97 1.06 -4.45
C GLU A 80 13.05 0.75 -5.63
N PRO A 81 12.58 1.79 -6.37
CA PRO A 81 11.60 1.60 -7.44
C PRO A 81 12.05 0.73 -8.61
N ASP A 82 13.37 0.63 -8.84
CA ASP A 82 13.94 -0.20 -9.92
C ASP A 82 13.98 -1.68 -9.58
N LYS A 83 13.74 -2.02 -8.32
CA LYS A 83 13.59 -3.41 -7.87
C LYS A 83 12.11 -3.76 -7.74
N GLY A 84 11.80 -5.05 -7.73
CA GLY A 84 10.42 -5.51 -7.63
C GLY A 84 9.88 -5.47 -6.20
N TYR A 85 8.65 -5.93 -6.06
CA TYR A 85 8.01 -6.18 -4.77
C TYR A 85 8.52 -7.50 -4.23
N VAL A 86 9.64 -7.46 -3.54
CA VAL A 86 10.33 -8.64 -2.98
C VAL A 86 10.68 -8.37 -1.53
N GLU A 87 10.95 -9.43 -0.77
CA GLU A 87 11.33 -9.31 0.63
C GLU A 87 12.54 -8.37 0.79
N GLY A 88 12.48 -7.48 1.78
CA GLY A 88 13.51 -6.48 2.03
C GLY A 88 13.40 -5.20 1.22
N ASN A 89 12.53 -5.15 0.21
CA ASN A 89 12.37 -3.97 -0.65
C ASN A 89 10.98 -3.34 -0.56
N VAL A 90 10.17 -3.72 0.42
CA VAL A 90 8.83 -3.17 0.55
C VAL A 90 8.60 -2.63 1.95
N VAL A 91 7.71 -1.65 2.04
CA VAL A 91 7.39 -0.96 3.28
C VAL A 91 5.93 -0.52 3.24
N TRP A 92 5.30 -0.50 4.42
CA TRP A 92 3.95 0.03 4.56
C TRP A 92 4.01 1.53 4.78
N LEU A 93 3.39 2.29 3.89
CA LEU A 93 3.26 3.74 3.98
C LEU A 93 1.79 4.12 4.01
N SER A 94 1.49 5.26 4.64
CA SER A 94 0.17 5.86 4.50
C SER A 94 0.01 6.39 3.07
N ARG A 95 -1.23 6.44 2.60
CA ARG A 95 -1.55 7.06 1.31
C ARG A 95 -0.98 8.48 1.24
N ARG A 96 -1.07 9.25 2.33
CA ARG A 96 -0.54 10.62 2.40
C ARG A 96 0.98 10.63 2.16
N ALA A 97 1.72 9.77 2.86
CA ALA A 97 3.17 9.69 2.71
C ALA A 97 3.56 9.29 1.29
N ASN A 98 2.85 8.31 0.73
CA ASN A 98 3.12 7.83 -0.62
C ASN A 98 2.83 8.92 -1.66
N ASN A 99 1.78 9.70 -1.49
CA ASN A 99 1.46 10.83 -2.36
C ASN A 99 2.53 11.92 -2.29
N ILE A 100 3.03 12.23 -1.09
CA ILE A 100 4.10 13.23 -0.91
C ILE A 100 5.39 12.75 -1.57
N LYS A 101 5.76 11.50 -1.31
CA LYS A 101 6.97 10.89 -1.88
C LYS A 101 6.88 10.83 -3.41
N GLY A 102 5.74 10.38 -3.94
CA GLY A 102 5.52 10.24 -5.37
C GLY A 102 6.67 9.52 -6.05
N ASN A 103 7.12 10.05 -7.18
CA ASN A 103 8.29 9.57 -7.91
C ASN A 103 9.47 10.54 -7.80
N ALA A 104 9.45 11.43 -6.78
CA ALA A 104 10.50 12.43 -6.61
C ALA A 104 11.83 11.78 -6.26
N THR A 105 12.91 12.37 -6.78
CA THR A 105 14.27 11.98 -6.40
C THR A 105 14.62 12.56 -5.04
N ILE A 106 15.70 12.05 -4.42
CA ILE A 106 16.21 12.58 -3.16
C ILE A 106 16.58 14.06 -3.32
N GLU A 107 17.21 14.40 -4.45
CA GLU A 107 17.61 15.77 -4.78
C GLU A 107 16.41 16.70 -4.90
N GLU A 108 15.33 16.23 -5.53
CA GLU A 108 14.09 16.99 -5.65
C GLU A 108 13.44 17.23 -4.30
N LEU A 109 13.36 16.18 -3.47
CA LEU A 109 12.81 16.30 -2.12
C LEU A 109 13.62 17.24 -1.26
N ALA A 110 14.94 17.16 -1.36
CA ALA A 110 15.87 18.07 -0.64
C ALA A 110 15.68 19.53 -1.10
N ALA A 111 15.49 19.74 -2.40
CA ALA A 111 15.26 21.08 -2.96
C ALA A 111 13.96 21.69 -2.43
N VAL A 112 12.88 20.89 -2.37
CA VAL A 112 11.59 21.33 -1.83
C VAL A 112 11.74 21.70 -0.34
N LEU A 113 12.41 20.85 0.43
CA LEU A 113 12.64 21.08 1.84
C LEU A 113 13.42 22.38 2.08
N LYS A 114 14.50 22.58 1.33
CA LYS A 114 15.33 23.77 1.39
C LYS A 114 14.51 25.02 1.10
N TRP A 115 13.79 25.01 -0.02
CA TRP A 115 12.92 26.12 -0.42
C TRP A 115 11.90 26.46 0.69
N ARG A 116 11.26 25.44 1.26
CA ARG A 116 10.23 25.60 2.28
C ARG A 116 10.80 26.22 3.57
N LYS A 117 12.02 25.82 3.95
CA LYS A 117 12.69 26.36 5.15
C LYS A 117 13.14 27.81 4.98
N GLU A 118 13.43 28.24 3.77
CA GLU A 118 13.89 29.59 3.46
C GLU A 118 12.75 30.62 3.28
N MET A 119 11.52 30.13 3.27
CA MET A 119 10.32 30.99 3.08
C MET A 119 9.89 31.70 4.40
#